data_21ead580c11ca990b9d5c28bf4ee0bd2
#
_entry.id   21ead580c11ca990b9d5c28bf4ee0bd2
#
_cell.length_a   1.000
_cell.length_b   1.000
_cell.length_c   1.000
_cell.angle_alpha   90.00
_cell.angle_beta   90.00
_cell.angle_gamma   90.00
#
_symmetry.space_group_name_H-M   'P 1'
#
loop_
_entity.id
_entity.type
_entity.pdbx_description
1 polymer ?
#
loop_
_entity_poly.entity_id
_entity_poly.type
_entity_poly.pdbx_seq_one_letter_code
_entity_poly.pdbx_strand_id
1 'polypeptide(L)'
;PSTELFGQLARELNVVIVTSLFERRAAGLYHNTAVVIERDGTIAGKYRKMHIPDDPAYYEKFYFTPGDLGFHPIQTSVGRLGVLVCWDQWYPEAARLMALNGAKMLIYPTAIGWFDSDDEATKSAQLEAWVAVQRGHSVANSLPVIAVNRVGFESDECGGGIRFWGNSFVFDAQGVELFRSNSTDE
;
A
#
# COMPACT_ATOMS: atom_id res chain seq x y z
N PRO A 1 20.37 -4.42 7.24
CA PRO A 1 19.35 -4.14 6.24
C PRO A 1 18.06 -3.61 6.88
N SER A 2 17.15 -3.05 6.07
CA SER A 2 15.90 -2.44 6.58
C SER A 2 15.06 -3.42 7.42
N THR A 3 15.00 -4.69 7.04
CA THR A 3 14.24 -5.70 7.80
C THR A 3 14.78 -5.97 9.20
N GLU A 4 16.08 -5.86 9.41
CA GLU A 4 16.69 -5.99 10.74
C GLU A 4 16.33 -4.80 11.63
N LEU A 5 16.42 -3.59 11.08
CA LEU A 5 16.05 -2.36 11.79
C LEU A 5 14.56 -2.39 12.20
N PHE A 6 13.67 -2.69 11.26
CA PHE A 6 12.24 -2.80 11.55
C PHE A 6 11.91 -3.96 12.48
N GLY A 7 12.68 -5.07 12.43
CA GLY A 7 12.54 -6.18 13.37
C GLY A 7 12.93 -5.79 14.80
N GLN A 8 13.97 -4.98 14.98
CA GLN A 8 14.31 -4.43 16.29
C GLN A 8 13.22 -3.51 16.81
N LEU A 9 12.75 -2.59 15.96
CA LEU A 9 11.68 -1.66 16.31
C LEU A 9 10.36 -2.37 16.68
N ALA A 10 9.99 -3.40 15.92
CA ALA A 10 8.80 -4.22 16.19
C ALA A 10 8.87 -4.85 17.59
N ARG A 11 10.04 -5.40 17.98
CA ARG A 11 10.26 -5.95 19.32
C ARG A 11 10.21 -4.90 20.41
N GLU A 12 10.91 -3.78 20.21
CA GLU A 12 10.99 -2.70 21.20
C GLU A 12 9.61 -2.12 21.50
N LEU A 13 8.80 -1.90 20.46
CA LEU A 13 7.47 -1.31 20.57
C LEU A 13 6.36 -2.35 20.78
N ASN A 14 6.66 -3.65 20.67
CA ASN A 14 5.69 -4.75 20.74
C ASN A 14 4.53 -4.58 19.73
N VAL A 15 4.86 -4.23 18.48
CA VAL A 15 3.90 -3.99 17.39
C VAL A 15 4.19 -4.86 16.17
N VAL A 16 3.15 -5.12 15.37
CA VAL A 16 3.31 -5.66 14.01
C VAL A 16 3.58 -4.50 13.05
N ILE A 17 4.62 -4.62 12.23
CA ILE A 17 4.98 -3.61 11.24
C ILE A 17 4.70 -4.14 9.83
N VAL A 18 4.01 -3.33 9.03
CA VAL A 18 3.84 -3.54 7.59
C VAL A 18 4.62 -2.45 6.86
N THR A 19 5.57 -2.82 6.02
CA THR A 19 6.39 -1.86 5.28
C THR A 19 6.61 -2.34 3.85
N SER A 20 6.83 -1.39 2.91
CA SER A 20 7.16 -1.69 1.52
C SER A 20 8.65 -1.44 1.27
N LEU A 21 9.31 -2.36 0.60
CA LEU A 21 10.75 -2.37 0.39
C LEU A 21 11.09 -2.73 -1.05
N PHE A 22 12.26 -2.24 -1.51
CA PHE A 22 12.89 -2.67 -2.75
C PHE A 22 13.59 -4.02 -2.52
N GLU A 23 12.99 -5.11 -2.97
CA GLU A 23 13.55 -6.46 -2.82
C GLU A 23 14.49 -6.78 -4.00
N ARG A 24 15.74 -7.07 -3.70
CA ARG A 24 16.66 -7.71 -4.63
C ARG A 24 16.57 -9.23 -4.44
N ARG A 25 15.88 -9.91 -5.35
CA ARG A 25 15.73 -11.37 -5.32
C ARG A 25 16.96 -12.07 -5.89
N ALA A 26 17.48 -11.52 -6.99
CA ALA A 26 18.70 -11.98 -7.66
C ALA A 26 19.33 -10.81 -8.42
N ALA A 27 20.49 -11.02 -9.04
CA ALA A 27 21.06 -10.03 -9.96
C ALA A 27 20.10 -9.80 -11.14
N GLY A 28 19.70 -8.54 -11.35
CA GLY A 28 18.76 -8.16 -12.43
C GLY A 28 17.29 -8.52 -12.16
N LEU A 29 16.94 -9.04 -10.99
CA LEU A 29 15.57 -9.42 -10.63
C LEU A 29 15.14 -8.74 -9.33
N TYR A 30 14.23 -7.77 -9.44
CA TYR A 30 13.78 -6.93 -8.34
C TYR A 30 12.26 -6.92 -8.23
N HIS A 31 11.77 -6.73 -7.01
CA HIS A 31 10.33 -6.60 -6.72
C HIS A 31 10.08 -5.43 -5.78
N ASN A 32 8.94 -4.79 -5.98
CA ASN A 32 8.32 -3.95 -4.96
C ASN A 32 7.60 -4.89 -3.98
N THR A 33 8.07 -4.95 -2.73
CA THR A 33 7.67 -6.00 -1.80
C THR A 33 7.21 -5.42 -0.48
N ALA A 34 5.98 -5.71 -0.09
CA ALA A 34 5.55 -5.49 1.29
C ALA A 34 6.03 -6.63 2.18
N VAL A 35 6.61 -6.27 3.32
CA VAL A 35 7.07 -7.19 4.36
C VAL A 35 6.25 -6.96 5.62
N VAL A 36 5.77 -8.03 6.21
CA VAL A 36 5.07 -8.02 7.50
C VAL A 36 6.00 -8.58 8.55
N ILE A 37 6.26 -7.79 9.57
CA ILE A 37 7.16 -8.12 10.67
C ILE A 37 6.35 -8.26 11.94
N GLU A 38 6.48 -9.42 12.58
CA GLU A 38 5.78 -9.74 13.81
C GLU A 38 6.40 -8.98 15.01
N ARG A 39 5.64 -8.84 16.09
CA ARG A 39 6.05 -8.13 17.31
C ARG A 39 7.28 -8.72 18.02
N ASP A 40 7.65 -9.94 17.70
CA ASP A 40 8.92 -10.56 18.15
C ASP A 40 10.10 -10.21 17.24
N GLY A 41 9.85 -9.43 16.16
CA GLY A 41 10.83 -8.98 15.17
C GLY A 41 11.10 -9.99 14.06
N THR A 42 10.42 -11.12 14.03
CA THR A 42 10.54 -12.07 12.91
C THR A 42 9.71 -11.64 11.71
N ILE A 43 10.10 -12.05 10.51
CA ILE A 43 9.31 -11.82 9.31
C ILE A 43 8.15 -12.82 9.30
N ALA A 44 6.92 -12.34 9.50
CA ALA A 44 5.71 -13.16 9.43
C ALA A 44 5.39 -13.58 7.99
N GLY A 45 5.71 -12.73 7.03
CA GLY A 45 5.52 -13.00 5.61
C GLY A 45 5.81 -11.80 4.73
N LYS A 46 5.63 -12.00 3.42
CA LYS A 46 5.79 -10.94 2.42
C LYS A 46 4.81 -11.10 1.27
N TYR A 47 4.51 -9.98 0.62
CA TYR A 47 3.76 -9.90 -0.62
C TYR A 47 4.57 -9.12 -1.65
N ARG A 48 4.70 -9.66 -2.86
CA ARG A 48 5.31 -8.96 -3.99
C ARG A 48 4.23 -8.33 -4.84
N LYS A 49 4.32 -7.00 -5.04
CA LYS A 49 3.36 -6.23 -5.83
C LYS A 49 3.11 -6.86 -7.19
N MET A 50 1.84 -7.20 -7.46
CA MET A 50 1.43 -7.84 -8.71
C MET A 50 1.25 -6.85 -9.85
N HIS A 51 0.58 -5.73 -9.57
CA HIS A 51 0.25 -4.73 -10.57
C HIS A 51 1.30 -3.63 -10.56
N ILE A 52 2.18 -3.65 -11.56
CA ILE A 52 3.30 -2.72 -11.68
C ILE A 52 2.92 -1.61 -12.67
N PRO A 53 2.81 -0.34 -12.23
CA PRO A 53 2.47 0.78 -13.11
C PRO A 53 3.61 1.14 -14.06
N ASP A 54 3.25 1.81 -15.14
CA ASP A 54 4.16 2.38 -16.13
C ASP A 54 3.60 3.70 -16.67
N ASP A 55 3.09 4.52 -15.76
CA ASP A 55 2.57 5.84 -16.05
C ASP A 55 3.66 6.90 -15.91
N PRO A 56 3.48 8.11 -16.47
CA PRO A 56 4.40 9.22 -16.26
C PRO A 56 4.71 9.41 -14.76
N ALA A 57 6.00 9.54 -14.44
CA ALA A 57 6.56 9.60 -13.09
C ALA A 57 6.35 8.35 -12.19
N TYR A 58 5.69 7.31 -12.68
CA TYR A 58 5.53 6.01 -12.02
C TYR A 58 6.11 4.87 -12.89
N TYR A 59 7.34 5.03 -13.35
CA TYR A 59 8.02 4.06 -14.24
C TYR A 59 8.52 2.82 -13.50
N GLU A 60 7.65 2.20 -12.70
CA GLU A 60 8.01 1.04 -11.87
C GLU A 60 8.41 -0.19 -12.71
N LYS A 61 7.89 -0.35 -13.92
CA LYS A 61 8.25 -1.46 -14.81
C LYS A 61 9.70 -1.47 -15.24
N PHE A 62 10.38 -0.32 -15.17
CA PHE A 62 11.82 -0.25 -15.41
C PHE A 62 12.62 -1.03 -14.36
N TYR A 63 12.13 -1.08 -13.13
CA TYR A 63 12.81 -1.66 -11.99
C TYR A 63 12.27 -3.03 -11.60
N PHE A 64 10.94 -3.20 -11.60
CA PHE A 64 10.30 -4.30 -10.92
C PHE A 64 9.65 -5.30 -11.85
N THR A 65 9.89 -6.58 -11.54
CA THR A 65 9.13 -7.71 -12.07
C THR A 65 7.84 -7.86 -11.26
N PRO A 66 6.69 -8.15 -11.91
CA PRO A 66 5.46 -8.48 -11.21
C PRO A 66 5.64 -9.57 -10.17
N GLY A 67 4.82 -9.52 -9.11
CA GLY A 67 4.84 -10.49 -8.04
C GLY A 67 4.45 -11.90 -8.48
N ASP A 68 4.98 -12.90 -7.81
CA ASP A 68 4.80 -14.33 -8.10
C ASP A 68 4.34 -15.15 -6.88
N LEU A 69 3.99 -14.48 -5.79
CA LEU A 69 3.57 -15.14 -4.54
C LEU A 69 2.05 -15.35 -4.44
N GLY A 70 1.26 -14.82 -5.39
CA GLY A 70 -0.20 -14.85 -5.34
C GLY A 70 -0.77 -13.91 -4.27
N PHE A 71 -2.08 -14.04 -4.03
CA PHE A 71 -2.84 -13.21 -3.09
C PHE A 71 -3.15 -14.02 -1.82
N HIS A 72 -2.18 -14.14 -0.94
CA HIS A 72 -2.29 -14.91 0.30
C HIS A 72 -2.15 -13.99 1.53
N PRO A 73 -3.17 -13.94 2.39
CA PRO A 73 -3.08 -13.18 3.63
C PRO A 73 -2.02 -13.74 4.56
N ILE A 74 -1.34 -12.85 5.27
CA ILE A 74 -0.24 -13.18 6.17
C ILE A 74 -0.78 -13.28 7.60
N GLN A 75 -0.53 -14.42 8.25
CA GLN A 75 -0.92 -14.65 9.65
C GLN A 75 0.02 -13.88 10.59
N THR A 76 -0.57 -13.13 11.51
CA THR A 76 0.14 -12.40 12.57
C THR A 76 -0.58 -12.53 13.90
N SER A 77 0.02 -12.03 14.98
CA SER A 77 -0.59 -11.95 16.31
C SER A 77 -1.80 -11.00 16.38
N VAL A 78 -1.93 -10.05 15.43
CA VAL A 78 -3.07 -9.13 15.34
C VAL A 78 -4.14 -9.59 14.35
N GLY A 79 -3.97 -10.76 13.76
CA GLY A 79 -4.90 -11.34 12.79
C GLY A 79 -4.25 -11.67 11.45
N ARG A 80 -5.08 -12.09 10.51
CA ARG A 80 -4.65 -12.44 9.16
C ARG A 80 -4.76 -11.24 8.25
N LEU A 81 -3.62 -10.65 7.85
CA LEU A 81 -3.52 -9.40 7.10
C LEU A 81 -3.47 -9.66 5.59
N GLY A 82 -4.39 -9.08 4.84
CA GLY A 82 -4.36 -9.00 3.39
C GLY A 82 -3.55 -7.77 2.97
N VAL A 83 -2.26 -7.94 2.70
CA VAL A 83 -1.37 -6.83 2.34
C VAL A 83 -1.21 -6.76 0.83
N LEU A 84 -1.50 -5.60 0.27
CA LEU A 84 -1.40 -5.26 -1.14
C LEU A 84 -0.63 -3.93 -1.26
N VAL A 85 -0.08 -3.61 -2.44
CA VAL A 85 0.78 -2.42 -2.56
C VAL A 85 0.27 -1.47 -3.64
N CYS A 86 -0.03 -0.24 -3.24
CA CYS A 86 -0.28 0.92 -4.09
C CYS A 86 -1.23 0.60 -5.27
N TRP A 87 -0.74 0.45 -6.50
CA TRP A 87 -1.56 0.25 -7.71
C TRP A 87 -2.45 -0.98 -7.67
N ASP A 88 -2.14 -2.01 -6.86
CA ASP A 88 -3.03 -3.15 -6.59
C ASP A 88 -4.42 -2.70 -6.11
N GLN A 89 -4.51 -1.53 -5.48
CA GLN A 89 -5.75 -0.96 -4.93
C GLN A 89 -6.84 -0.68 -5.96
N TRP A 90 -6.47 -0.53 -7.25
CA TRP A 90 -7.41 -0.30 -8.33
C TRP A 90 -8.07 -1.58 -8.86
N TYR A 91 -7.57 -2.74 -8.44
CA TYR A 91 -7.98 -4.06 -8.93
C TYR A 91 -8.83 -4.78 -7.87
N PRO A 92 -10.17 -4.83 -8.03
CA PRO A 92 -11.05 -5.48 -7.05
C PRO A 92 -10.79 -6.97 -6.91
N GLU A 93 -10.19 -7.63 -7.91
CA GLU A 93 -9.82 -9.04 -7.88
C GLU A 93 -8.83 -9.34 -6.76
N ALA A 94 -7.82 -8.48 -6.56
CA ALA A 94 -6.81 -8.64 -5.52
C ALA A 94 -7.45 -8.61 -4.11
N ALA A 95 -8.29 -7.61 -3.85
CA ALA A 95 -9.03 -7.47 -2.60
C ALA A 95 -9.95 -8.69 -2.34
N ARG A 96 -10.68 -9.13 -3.38
CA ARG A 96 -11.59 -10.28 -3.28
C ARG A 96 -10.85 -11.58 -3.01
N LEU A 97 -9.71 -11.82 -3.66
CA LEU A 97 -8.90 -13.02 -3.44
C LEU A 97 -8.30 -13.06 -2.03
N MET A 98 -7.81 -11.91 -1.51
CA MET A 98 -7.37 -11.82 -0.12
C MET A 98 -8.50 -12.15 0.85
N ALA A 99 -9.71 -11.61 0.62
CA ALA A 99 -10.89 -11.87 1.45
C ALA A 99 -11.28 -13.37 1.43
N LEU A 100 -11.36 -13.98 0.25
CA LEU A 100 -11.69 -15.41 0.08
C LEU A 100 -10.64 -16.32 0.74
N ASN A 101 -9.38 -15.90 0.77
CA ASN A 101 -8.30 -16.60 1.46
C ASN A 101 -8.24 -16.30 2.96
N GLY A 102 -9.25 -15.60 3.50
CA GLY A 102 -9.46 -15.43 4.94
C GLY A 102 -8.77 -14.24 5.57
N ALA A 103 -8.42 -13.21 4.79
CA ALA A 103 -8.00 -11.93 5.35
C ALA A 103 -9.03 -11.39 6.34
N LYS A 104 -8.57 -10.71 7.40
CA LYS A 104 -9.40 -10.04 8.40
C LYS A 104 -9.39 -8.52 8.23
N MET A 105 -8.45 -8.00 7.48
CA MET A 105 -8.36 -6.60 7.03
C MET A 105 -7.49 -6.51 5.79
N LEU A 106 -7.65 -5.45 5.01
CA LEU A 106 -6.81 -5.12 3.87
C LEU A 106 -5.94 -3.91 4.20
N ILE A 107 -4.66 -3.97 3.85
CA ILE A 107 -3.69 -2.90 4.12
C ILE A 107 -2.96 -2.57 2.82
N TYR A 108 -2.93 -1.26 2.48
CA TYR A 108 -2.32 -0.74 1.26
C TYR A 108 -1.26 0.33 1.57
N PRO A 109 0.02 -0.02 1.73
CA PRO A 109 1.09 0.96 1.61
C PRO A 109 1.07 1.58 0.22
N THR A 110 1.06 2.91 0.14
CA THR A 110 0.77 3.65 -1.09
C THR A 110 1.65 4.88 -1.23
N ALA A 111 2.02 5.22 -2.48
CA ALA A 111 2.61 6.49 -2.86
C ALA A 111 1.90 6.98 -4.13
N ILE A 112 0.82 7.74 -3.96
CA ILE A 112 0.00 8.29 -5.05
C ILE A 112 -0.22 9.78 -4.82
N GLY A 113 -0.23 10.57 -5.90
CA GLY A 113 -0.33 12.02 -5.85
C GLY A 113 -0.80 12.64 -7.15
N TRP A 114 -0.76 13.96 -7.19
CA TRP A 114 -1.10 14.79 -8.33
C TRP A 114 0.15 15.33 -9.01
N PHE A 115 0.01 15.68 -10.28
CA PHE A 115 0.90 16.63 -10.90
C PHE A 115 0.46 18.05 -10.51
N ASP A 116 1.43 18.93 -10.23
CA ASP A 116 1.10 20.33 -9.91
C ASP A 116 0.38 21.04 -11.07
N SER A 117 0.55 20.54 -12.31
CA SER A 117 -0.14 21.04 -13.51
C SER A 117 -1.63 20.67 -13.59
N ASP A 118 -2.09 19.70 -12.80
CA ASP A 118 -3.50 19.32 -12.80
C ASP A 118 -4.37 20.44 -12.22
N ASP A 119 -5.55 20.67 -12.81
CA ASP A 119 -6.51 21.59 -12.24
C ASP A 119 -7.19 21.00 -10.98
N GLU A 120 -7.80 21.88 -10.17
CA GLU A 120 -8.40 21.46 -8.90
C GLU A 120 -9.59 20.49 -9.06
N ALA A 121 -10.32 20.57 -10.16
CA ALA A 121 -11.43 19.65 -10.45
C ALA A 121 -10.88 18.25 -10.75
N THR A 122 -9.81 18.15 -11.53
CA THR A 122 -9.09 16.91 -11.82
C THR A 122 -8.51 16.30 -10.54
N LYS A 123 -7.83 17.11 -9.72
CA LYS A 123 -7.26 16.67 -8.44
C LYS A 123 -8.32 16.11 -7.50
N SER A 124 -9.45 16.82 -7.36
CA SER A 124 -10.57 16.36 -6.54
C SER A 124 -11.15 15.04 -7.04
N ALA A 125 -11.40 14.93 -8.35
CA ALA A 125 -11.96 13.73 -8.95
C ALA A 125 -11.04 12.50 -8.78
N GLN A 126 -9.73 12.66 -8.91
CA GLN A 126 -8.74 11.60 -8.71
C GLN A 126 -8.74 11.10 -7.26
N LEU A 127 -8.72 12.02 -6.30
CA LEU A 127 -8.75 11.68 -4.87
C LEU A 127 -10.07 10.96 -4.51
N GLU A 128 -11.21 11.49 -4.98
CA GLU A 128 -12.50 10.87 -4.73
C GLU A 128 -12.62 9.47 -5.34
N ALA A 129 -12.10 9.26 -6.54
CA ALA A 129 -12.08 7.95 -7.19
C ALA A 129 -11.27 6.93 -6.37
N TRP A 130 -10.09 7.35 -5.88
CA TRP A 130 -9.25 6.50 -5.03
C TRP A 130 -9.95 6.11 -3.72
N VAL A 131 -10.57 7.07 -3.05
CA VAL A 131 -11.35 6.83 -1.83
C VAL A 131 -12.55 5.93 -2.09
N ALA A 132 -13.25 6.15 -3.20
CA ALA A 132 -14.43 5.38 -3.57
C ALA A 132 -14.11 3.90 -3.83
N VAL A 133 -13.04 3.60 -4.59
CA VAL A 133 -12.64 2.20 -4.87
C VAL A 133 -12.25 1.47 -3.60
N GLN A 134 -11.52 2.11 -2.69
CA GLN A 134 -11.09 1.53 -1.42
C GLN A 134 -12.27 1.28 -0.47
N ARG A 135 -13.22 2.23 -0.39
CA ARG A 135 -14.48 2.04 0.32
C ARG A 135 -15.28 0.88 -0.29
N GLY A 136 -15.29 0.78 -1.62
CA GLY A 136 -15.91 -0.34 -2.34
C GLY A 136 -15.31 -1.70 -1.92
N HIS A 137 -13.99 -1.79 -1.76
CA HIS A 137 -13.35 -3.03 -1.28
C HIS A 137 -13.79 -3.39 0.13
N SER A 138 -13.93 -2.42 1.04
CA SER A 138 -14.38 -2.70 2.40
C SER A 138 -15.79 -3.26 2.42
N VAL A 139 -16.73 -2.58 1.76
CA VAL A 139 -18.14 -2.98 1.70
C VAL A 139 -18.32 -4.32 0.98
N ALA A 140 -17.71 -4.46 -0.21
CA ALA A 140 -17.87 -5.66 -1.04
C ALA A 140 -17.28 -6.93 -0.42
N ASN A 141 -16.33 -6.80 0.50
CA ASN A 141 -15.68 -7.94 1.17
C ASN A 141 -15.99 -8.04 2.67
N SER A 142 -16.75 -7.08 3.22
CA SER A 142 -17.05 -6.98 4.66
C SER A 142 -15.79 -7.02 5.52
N LEU A 143 -14.76 -6.26 5.11
CA LEU A 143 -13.46 -6.19 5.77
C LEU A 143 -13.04 -4.73 5.99
N PRO A 144 -12.40 -4.40 7.11
CA PRO A 144 -11.73 -3.12 7.27
C PRO A 144 -10.65 -2.92 6.19
N VAL A 145 -10.53 -1.68 5.71
CA VAL A 145 -9.49 -1.26 4.76
C VAL A 145 -8.68 -0.12 5.36
N ILE A 146 -7.37 -0.28 5.31
CA ILE A 146 -6.39 0.71 5.75
C ILE A 146 -5.52 1.07 4.56
N ALA A 147 -5.56 2.33 4.12
CA ALA A 147 -4.65 2.86 3.13
C ALA A 147 -3.72 3.88 3.78
N VAL A 148 -2.42 3.65 3.62
CA VAL A 148 -1.38 4.54 4.16
C VAL A 148 -0.64 5.14 2.99
N ASN A 149 -0.86 6.44 2.75
CA ASN A 149 -0.29 7.14 1.61
C ASN A 149 0.79 8.13 2.04
N ARG A 150 1.78 8.30 1.17
CA ARG A 150 2.86 9.26 1.30
C ARG A 150 2.32 10.70 1.24
N VAL A 151 3.02 11.61 1.91
CA VAL A 151 2.86 13.07 1.82
C VAL A 151 4.12 13.70 1.22
N GLY A 152 4.07 15.00 0.91
CA GLY A 152 5.19 15.78 0.43
C GLY A 152 5.29 15.85 -1.10
N PHE A 153 6.38 16.41 -1.58
CA PHE A 153 6.64 16.62 -3.00
C PHE A 153 7.96 15.96 -3.41
N GLU A 154 7.94 15.29 -4.54
CA GLU A 154 9.13 14.73 -5.18
C GLU A 154 9.29 15.33 -6.56
N SER A 155 10.37 16.09 -6.74
CA SER A 155 10.68 16.74 -8.02
C SER A 155 11.28 15.75 -9.02
N ASP A 156 10.94 15.92 -10.29
CA ASP A 156 11.63 15.29 -11.41
C ASP A 156 12.81 16.17 -11.90
N GLU A 157 13.61 15.59 -12.81
CA GLU A 157 14.77 16.31 -13.40
C GLU A 157 14.37 17.44 -14.36
N CYS A 158 13.11 17.51 -14.77
CA CYS A 158 12.59 18.49 -15.74
C CYS A 158 11.90 19.68 -15.08
N GLY A 159 11.89 19.77 -13.76
CA GLY A 159 11.28 20.84 -12.98
C GLY A 159 9.78 20.65 -12.70
N GLY A 160 9.24 19.46 -13.04
CA GLY A 160 7.95 18.98 -12.58
C GLY A 160 8.07 18.10 -11.35
N GLY A 161 7.09 17.23 -11.11
CA GLY A 161 7.11 16.25 -10.03
C GLY A 161 5.74 15.83 -9.57
N ILE A 162 5.73 15.01 -8.54
CA ILE A 162 4.50 14.50 -7.92
C ILE A 162 4.35 15.12 -6.53
N ARG A 163 3.18 15.66 -6.27
CA ARG A 163 2.73 16.02 -4.94
C ARG A 163 1.86 14.90 -4.40
N PHE A 164 2.42 14.11 -3.50
CA PHE A 164 1.68 13.03 -2.84
C PHE A 164 0.54 13.63 -2.02
N TRP A 165 -0.65 13.08 -2.18
CA TRP A 165 -1.84 13.73 -1.61
C TRP A 165 -2.18 13.31 -0.19
N GLY A 166 -1.34 12.48 0.48
CA GLY A 166 -1.62 12.03 1.84
C GLY A 166 -2.99 11.37 1.93
N ASN A 167 -3.86 11.92 2.75
CA ASN A 167 -5.22 11.44 2.94
C ASN A 167 -5.28 9.94 3.31
N SER A 168 -4.32 9.44 4.07
CA SER A 168 -4.37 8.09 4.62
C SER A 168 -5.68 7.89 5.37
N PHE A 169 -6.31 6.73 5.23
CA PHE A 169 -7.62 6.50 5.83
C PHE A 169 -7.80 5.08 6.34
N VAL A 170 -8.82 4.94 7.20
CA VAL A 170 -9.33 3.67 7.69
C VAL A 170 -10.82 3.61 7.46
N PHE A 171 -11.28 2.59 6.74
CA PHE A 171 -12.69 2.21 6.64
C PHE A 171 -12.96 0.97 7.49
N ASP A 172 -14.13 0.93 8.15
CA ASP A 172 -14.63 -0.29 8.76
C ASP A 172 -15.21 -1.25 7.71
N ALA A 173 -15.71 -2.41 8.13
CA ALA A 173 -16.27 -3.42 7.26
C ALA A 173 -17.60 -3.02 6.56
N GLN A 174 -18.18 -1.87 6.91
CA GLN A 174 -19.38 -1.30 6.30
C GLN A 174 -19.06 -0.07 5.42
N GLY A 175 -17.77 0.27 5.27
CA GLY A 175 -17.33 1.44 4.52
C GLY A 175 -17.49 2.77 5.27
N VAL A 176 -17.73 2.71 6.58
CA VAL A 176 -17.72 3.91 7.42
C VAL A 176 -16.29 4.37 7.61
N GLU A 177 -16.05 5.64 7.35
CA GLU A 177 -14.73 6.23 7.56
C GLU A 177 -14.48 6.44 9.05
N LEU A 178 -13.54 5.67 9.61
CA LEU A 178 -13.15 5.77 11.02
C LEU A 178 -12.07 6.83 11.24
N PHE A 179 -11.25 7.04 10.22
CA PHE A 179 -10.15 8.00 10.26
C PHE A 179 -9.77 8.45 8.86
N ARG A 180 -9.36 9.71 8.73
CA ARG A 180 -8.65 10.25 7.57
C ARG A 180 -7.63 11.27 8.02
N SER A 181 -6.39 11.15 7.52
CA SER A 181 -5.38 12.20 7.66
C SER A 181 -5.64 13.35 6.67
N ASN A 182 -4.92 14.44 6.85
CA ASN A 182 -4.89 15.50 5.84
C ASN A 182 -3.86 15.20 4.71
N SER A 183 -3.62 16.17 3.86
CA SER A 183 -2.70 16.06 2.72
C SER A 183 -1.25 16.44 3.03
N THR A 184 -0.94 16.88 4.23
CA THR A 184 0.35 17.48 4.59
C THR A 184 1.06 16.82 5.77
N ASP A 185 0.32 16.23 6.70
CA ASP A 185 0.88 15.68 7.94
C ASP A 185 1.17 14.19 7.80
N GLU A 186 2.31 13.77 8.36
CA GLU A 186 2.74 12.36 8.46
C GLU A 186 2.09 11.64 9.64
#